data_f1e1cbcc4b39b738e1bcccfd49674b06
#
_entry.id   f1e1cbcc4b39b738e1bcccfd49674b06
#
_cell.length_a   1.000
_cell.length_b   1.000
_cell.length_c   1.000
_cell.angle_alpha   90.00
_cell.angle_beta   90.00
_cell.angle_gamma   90.00
#
_symmetry.space_group_name_H-M   'P 1'
#
loop_
_entity.id
_entity.type
_entity.pdbx_description
1 polymer ?
#
loop_
_entity_poly.entity_id
_entity_poly.type
_entity_poly.pdbx_seq_one_letter_code
_entity_poly.pdbx_strand_id
1 'polypeptide(L)'
;MQKVKYEGQEFNPSPYQLKIFENIEHGTSNMVINAVAGSGKSTTIVNALSLISKNKKVLFIAFNKDIVEALKKKVGEMSNVDIMTYHSLGYSFIRENLKEDIEVDEYKYLTHVHENVHRKENMNYTKFMSYQKNILKLIDYARFNLAQSEKEIEQVAKKYNVNIVDDECSVVVEILKWGKTVTNRIDYTDMIWLPYELDIKTRKHKYDWIFVDEAQDSSLVQQELFKKCFKRGARFCAVGDSSQCINAWAGADENAFNKFLKMPNTKEFSLPISYRCPIAVINLAKKFVPQIEAKENAIFGEVKYDVNPYNPKPGDMVLCRNTFPLVKLYTEYLRINKKSFIRGKDIGDDFIDLIDKHTPLNNDMLNKSLIDDGLFRSLYEHLFKVADLMMENNGMTEEEAYLSEPVMSVYDSIMSLETLSEGLTTVDELKNKIKTIFAEGGNEAVCLSTIHKAKGLEADNVYILAKSLLPSQFAKQEWELKSEENLIYVAITRAKQSLQYISEDDFRLDRGKVLEVRVKNKLKNIRQALGTKPSNIRKTNITVTWKTSINTNNDTASNTNRKTIGAMKFNKFLKK
;
A
#
# COMPACT_ATOMS: atom_id res chain seq x y z
N MET A 1 9.11 31.99 -26.58
CA MET A 1 8.71 30.83 -25.77
C MET A 1 7.81 29.97 -26.63
N GLN A 2 8.18 28.71 -26.87
CA GLN A 2 7.34 27.79 -27.65
C GLN A 2 6.13 27.41 -26.82
N LYS A 3 4.93 27.80 -27.27
CA LYS A 3 3.68 27.37 -26.62
C LYS A 3 3.48 25.90 -26.93
N VAL A 4 3.26 25.11 -25.90
CA VAL A 4 3.03 23.66 -25.97
C VAL A 4 1.53 23.39 -25.87
N LYS A 5 0.99 22.50 -26.70
CA LYS A 5 -0.44 22.13 -26.66
C LYS A 5 -0.64 20.89 -25.78
N TYR A 6 -1.55 20.98 -24.83
CA TYR A 6 -2.01 19.86 -24.04
C TYR A 6 -3.55 19.78 -24.07
N GLU A 7 -4.11 18.65 -24.47
CA GLU A 7 -5.57 18.47 -24.64
C GLU A 7 -6.23 19.58 -25.48
N GLY A 8 -5.51 20.09 -26.51
CA GLY A 8 -5.98 21.17 -27.38
C GLY A 8 -5.81 22.58 -26.80
N GLN A 9 -5.40 22.72 -25.55
CA GLN A 9 -5.13 24.01 -24.91
C GLN A 9 -3.65 24.35 -24.91
N GLU A 10 -3.32 25.60 -25.23
CA GLU A 10 -1.95 26.12 -25.10
C GLU A 10 -1.63 26.37 -23.63
N PHE A 11 -0.51 25.85 -23.14
CA PHE A 11 -0.01 26.16 -21.80
C PHE A 11 1.43 26.69 -21.88
N ASN A 12 1.81 27.50 -20.89
CA ASN A 12 3.16 27.99 -20.75
C ASN A 12 3.91 27.03 -19.81
N PRO A 13 4.90 26.27 -20.32
CA PRO A 13 5.67 25.38 -19.47
C PRO A 13 6.49 26.18 -18.45
N SER A 14 6.57 25.66 -17.22
CA SER A 14 7.44 26.22 -16.18
C SER A 14 8.91 26.08 -16.57
N PRO A 15 9.83 26.86 -15.96
CA PRO A 15 11.26 26.71 -16.18
C PRO A 15 11.78 25.30 -15.89
N TYR A 16 11.16 24.57 -14.98
CA TYR A 16 11.49 23.19 -14.67
C TYR A 16 11.08 22.24 -15.80
N GLN A 17 9.90 22.41 -16.37
CA GLN A 17 9.43 21.63 -17.52
C GLN A 17 10.27 21.90 -18.76
N LEU A 18 10.65 23.15 -19.00
CA LEU A 18 11.53 23.50 -20.12
C LEU A 18 12.88 22.78 -20.06
N LYS A 19 13.51 22.67 -18.90
CA LYS A 19 14.76 21.90 -18.72
C LYS A 19 14.59 20.42 -19.05
N ILE A 20 13.42 19.84 -18.71
CA ILE A 20 13.10 18.45 -19.07
C ILE A 20 12.97 18.31 -20.58
N PHE A 21 12.22 19.20 -21.23
CA PHE A 21 12.02 19.21 -22.69
C PHE A 21 13.33 19.39 -23.43
N GLU A 22 14.17 20.33 -23.01
CA GLU A 22 15.52 20.55 -23.58
C GLU A 22 16.38 19.27 -23.46
N ASN A 23 16.35 18.57 -22.33
CA ASN A 23 17.10 17.32 -22.22
C ASN A 23 16.52 16.21 -23.10
N ILE A 24 15.21 16.16 -23.35
CA ILE A 24 14.60 15.19 -24.28
C ILE A 24 15.12 15.45 -25.70
N GLU A 25 15.07 16.71 -26.18
CA GLU A 25 15.40 17.07 -27.56
C GLU A 25 16.90 17.06 -27.85
N HIS A 26 17.69 17.62 -26.96
CA HIS A 26 19.12 17.92 -27.22
C HIS A 26 20.07 17.20 -26.26
N GLY A 27 19.60 16.71 -25.15
CA GLY A 27 20.44 16.03 -24.16
C GLY A 27 20.74 14.57 -24.52
N THR A 28 21.65 13.97 -23.75
CA THR A 28 22.06 12.57 -23.91
C THR A 28 21.86 11.76 -22.64
N SER A 29 21.52 12.42 -21.51
CA SER A 29 21.38 11.75 -20.21
C SER A 29 20.04 11.06 -20.07
N ASN A 30 20.02 9.98 -19.30
CA ASN A 30 18.83 9.45 -18.68
C ASN A 30 18.26 10.45 -17.68
N MET A 31 17.00 10.31 -17.33
CA MET A 31 16.32 11.24 -16.44
C MET A 31 15.58 10.53 -15.31
N VAL A 32 15.69 11.09 -14.12
CA VAL A 32 14.78 10.81 -13.00
C VAL A 32 14.12 12.14 -12.63
N ILE A 33 12.81 12.19 -12.69
CA ILE A 33 12.03 13.39 -12.42
C ILE A 33 11.32 13.23 -11.07
N ASN A 34 11.79 13.98 -10.07
CA ASN A 34 11.15 14.06 -8.77
C ASN A 34 10.04 15.12 -8.83
N ALA A 35 8.80 14.67 -8.79
CA ALA A 35 7.63 15.48 -9.13
C ALA A 35 6.66 15.50 -7.95
N VAL A 36 6.53 16.62 -7.25
CA VAL A 36 5.61 16.76 -6.12
C VAL A 36 4.15 16.53 -6.49
N ALA A 37 3.29 16.34 -5.49
CA ALA A 37 1.85 16.17 -5.70
C ALA A 37 1.24 17.32 -6.50
N GLY A 38 0.49 16.98 -7.56
CA GLY A 38 -0.17 17.98 -8.41
C GLY A 38 0.77 18.80 -9.30
N SER A 39 2.01 18.38 -9.52
CA SER A 39 3.00 19.12 -10.31
C SER A 39 2.83 19.02 -11.83
N GLY A 40 1.77 18.38 -12.32
CA GLY A 40 1.54 18.19 -13.74
C GLY A 40 2.42 17.10 -14.37
N LYS A 41 2.77 16.04 -13.63
CA LYS A 41 3.54 14.88 -14.13
C LYS A 41 3.05 14.40 -15.48
N SER A 42 1.78 13.99 -15.56
CA SER A 42 1.19 13.45 -16.80
C SER A 42 1.26 14.43 -17.97
N THR A 43 0.97 15.72 -17.72
CA THR A 43 1.08 16.80 -18.73
C THR A 43 2.53 16.92 -19.24
N THR A 44 3.49 16.95 -18.33
CA THR A 44 4.92 17.04 -18.68
C THR A 44 5.35 15.85 -19.52
N ILE A 45 4.95 14.63 -19.15
CA ILE A 45 5.34 13.41 -19.86
C ILE A 45 4.71 13.34 -21.25
N VAL A 46 3.41 13.62 -21.37
CA VAL A 46 2.73 13.58 -22.68
C VAL A 46 3.37 14.57 -23.66
N ASN A 47 3.71 15.78 -23.19
CA ASN A 47 4.44 16.73 -24.02
C ASN A 47 5.87 16.27 -24.34
N ALA A 48 6.58 15.68 -23.38
CA ALA A 48 7.90 15.11 -23.60
C ALA A 48 7.88 14.00 -24.67
N LEU A 49 6.84 13.16 -24.70
CA LEU A 49 6.66 12.12 -25.73
C LEU A 49 6.52 12.73 -27.13
N SER A 50 5.82 13.86 -27.27
CA SER A 50 5.62 14.53 -28.57
C SER A 50 6.92 15.12 -29.17
N LEU A 51 7.92 15.36 -28.32
CA LEU A 51 9.24 15.86 -28.77
C LEU A 51 10.16 14.74 -29.26
N ILE A 52 9.81 13.49 -29.03
CA ILE A 52 10.61 12.34 -29.48
C ILE A 52 10.31 12.09 -30.97
N SER A 53 11.37 11.97 -31.75
CA SER A 53 11.25 11.69 -33.18
C SER A 53 10.46 10.41 -33.47
N LYS A 54 9.52 10.45 -34.44
CA LYS A 54 8.62 9.32 -34.80
C LYS A 54 9.35 8.05 -35.26
N ASN A 55 10.62 8.13 -35.63
CA ASN A 55 11.43 6.97 -35.97
C ASN A 55 12.03 6.27 -34.75
N LYS A 56 11.83 6.80 -33.55
CA LYS A 56 12.24 6.21 -32.28
C LYS A 56 11.09 5.41 -31.66
N LYS A 57 11.36 4.18 -31.30
CA LYS A 57 10.38 3.34 -30.60
C LYS A 57 10.38 3.66 -29.11
N VAL A 58 9.23 3.97 -28.56
CA VAL A 58 9.04 4.39 -27.16
C VAL A 58 8.21 3.38 -26.41
N LEU A 59 8.60 3.02 -25.19
CA LEU A 59 7.79 2.30 -24.23
C LEU A 59 7.39 3.24 -23.11
N PHE A 60 6.11 3.26 -22.78
CA PHE A 60 5.59 3.89 -21.58
C PHE A 60 5.07 2.82 -20.62
N ILE A 61 5.69 2.72 -19.45
CA ILE A 61 5.28 1.79 -18.39
C ILE A 61 4.43 2.56 -17.39
N ALA A 62 3.15 2.23 -17.30
CA ALA A 62 2.19 2.79 -16.36
C ALA A 62 1.97 1.84 -15.17
N PHE A 63 1.61 2.40 -14.03
CA PHE A 63 1.42 1.64 -12.79
C PHE A 63 0.22 0.68 -12.85
N ASN A 64 -0.93 1.13 -13.43
CA ASN A 64 -2.15 0.34 -13.53
C ASN A 64 -2.86 0.50 -14.89
N LYS A 65 -3.93 -0.28 -15.09
CA LYS A 65 -4.70 -0.28 -16.34
C LYS A 65 -5.44 1.04 -16.59
N ASP A 66 -5.96 1.69 -15.54
CA ASP A 66 -6.72 2.94 -15.68
C ASP A 66 -5.82 4.06 -16.20
N ILE A 67 -4.56 4.11 -15.72
CA ILE A 67 -3.54 5.05 -16.23
C ILE A 67 -3.19 4.73 -17.69
N VAL A 68 -3.09 3.43 -18.06
CA VAL A 68 -2.86 3.03 -19.46
C VAL A 68 -3.96 3.56 -20.36
N GLU A 69 -5.23 3.40 -19.99
CA GLU A 69 -6.37 3.87 -20.77
C GLU A 69 -6.44 5.40 -20.86
N ALA A 70 -6.22 6.09 -19.74
CA ALA A 70 -6.17 7.54 -19.70
C ALA A 70 -5.04 8.10 -20.57
N LEU A 71 -3.86 7.47 -20.53
CA LEU A 71 -2.72 7.88 -21.35
C LEU A 71 -2.95 7.59 -22.84
N LYS A 72 -3.51 6.44 -23.20
CA LYS A 72 -3.85 6.14 -24.60
C LYS A 72 -4.77 7.20 -25.20
N LYS A 73 -5.77 7.66 -24.43
CA LYS A 73 -6.64 8.77 -24.86
C LYS A 73 -5.86 10.08 -25.04
N LYS A 74 -4.88 10.37 -24.17
CA LYS A 74 -4.10 11.63 -24.20
C LYS A 74 -2.98 11.63 -25.24
N VAL A 75 -2.31 10.49 -25.42
CA VAL A 75 -1.21 10.32 -26.40
C VAL A 75 -1.76 10.24 -27.83
N GLY A 76 -3.04 9.87 -27.99
CA GLY A 76 -3.69 9.75 -29.30
C GLY A 76 -3.02 8.68 -30.18
N GLU A 77 -2.98 8.91 -31.49
CA GLU A 77 -2.45 7.96 -32.48
C GLU A 77 -0.92 8.05 -32.67
N MET A 78 -0.13 8.13 -31.58
CA MET A 78 1.32 8.05 -31.71
C MET A 78 1.73 6.60 -31.98
N SER A 79 1.85 6.22 -33.24
CA SER A 79 2.15 4.84 -33.68
C SER A 79 3.50 4.28 -33.21
N ASN A 80 4.38 5.13 -32.70
CA ASN A 80 5.71 4.75 -32.19
C ASN A 80 5.77 4.59 -30.66
N VAL A 81 4.63 4.72 -29.95
CA VAL A 81 4.55 4.64 -28.48
C VAL A 81 3.73 3.43 -28.07
N ASP A 82 4.36 2.46 -27.44
CA ASP A 82 3.71 1.34 -26.76
C ASP A 82 3.42 1.74 -25.30
N ILE A 83 2.18 1.59 -24.83
CA ILE A 83 1.79 1.89 -23.44
C ILE A 83 1.34 0.58 -22.77
N MET A 84 2.02 0.18 -21.71
CA MET A 84 1.81 -1.09 -21.02
C MET A 84 1.96 -0.95 -19.50
N THR A 85 1.38 -1.89 -18.73
CA THR A 85 1.78 -2.11 -17.33
C THR A 85 3.00 -3.05 -17.27
N TYR A 86 3.70 -3.11 -16.14
CA TYR A 86 4.76 -4.10 -15.92
C TYR A 86 4.29 -5.54 -16.12
N HIS A 87 3.09 -5.88 -15.65
CA HIS A 87 2.51 -7.22 -15.82
C HIS A 87 2.24 -7.54 -17.29
N SER A 88 1.65 -6.61 -18.03
CA SER A 88 1.41 -6.79 -19.48
C SER A 88 2.71 -6.94 -20.25
N LEU A 89 3.74 -6.17 -19.89
CA LEU A 89 5.06 -6.25 -20.51
C LEU A 89 5.72 -7.60 -20.24
N GLY A 90 5.77 -8.01 -18.97
CA GLY A 90 6.38 -9.30 -18.59
C GLY A 90 5.63 -10.49 -19.17
N TYR A 91 4.28 -10.46 -19.15
CA TYR A 91 3.47 -11.49 -19.81
C TYR A 91 3.75 -11.60 -21.30
N SER A 92 3.96 -10.45 -21.97
CA SER A 92 4.33 -10.47 -23.40
C SER A 92 5.69 -11.12 -23.66
N PHE A 93 6.66 -10.98 -22.73
CA PHE A 93 7.96 -11.68 -22.82
C PHE A 93 7.79 -13.19 -22.71
N ILE A 94 6.96 -13.63 -21.77
CA ILE A 94 6.68 -15.06 -21.57
C ILE A 94 6.03 -15.64 -22.83
N ARG A 95 5.00 -14.99 -23.37
CA ARG A 95 4.30 -15.42 -24.59
C ARG A 95 5.19 -15.42 -25.85
N GLU A 96 6.17 -14.52 -25.94
CA GLU A 96 7.12 -14.48 -27.08
C GLU A 96 8.04 -15.71 -27.07
N ASN A 97 8.39 -16.23 -25.89
CA ASN A 97 9.45 -17.23 -25.74
C ASN A 97 8.92 -18.64 -25.40
N LEU A 98 7.84 -18.74 -24.65
CA LEU A 98 7.21 -20.01 -24.31
C LEU A 98 6.09 -20.28 -25.31
N LYS A 99 6.18 -21.39 -26.04
CA LYS A 99 5.23 -21.76 -27.10
C LYS A 99 3.99 -22.51 -26.58
N GLU A 100 3.83 -22.58 -25.27
CA GLU A 100 2.75 -23.28 -24.58
C GLU A 100 1.56 -22.36 -24.38
N ASP A 101 0.35 -22.94 -24.28
CA ASP A 101 -0.82 -22.25 -23.79
C ASP A 101 -0.60 -21.92 -22.30
N ILE A 102 -0.61 -20.63 -21.97
CA ILE A 102 -0.31 -20.14 -20.63
C ILE A 102 -1.62 -19.82 -19.93
N GLU A 103 -1.90 -20.55 -18.87
CA GLU A 103 -3.00 -20.28 -17.95
C GLU A 103 -2.54 -19.26 -16.89
N VAL A 104 -3.39 -18.22 -16.63
CA VAL A 104 -3.18 -17.30 -15.52
C VAL A 104 -3.98 -17.81 -14.34
N ASP A 105 -3.28 -18.30 -13.33
CA ASP A 105 -3.84 -18.84 -12.09
C ASP A 105 -3.29 -18.12 -10.88
N GLU A 106 -4.08 -17.22 -10.29
CA GLU A 106 -3.71 -16.46 -9.10
C GLU A 106 -3.51 -17.34 -7.85
N TYR A 107 -4.05 -18.56 -7.85
CA TYR A 107 -3.93 -19.52 -6.76
C TYR A 107 -2.77 -20.51 -6.90
N LYS A 108 -1.93 -20.40 -7.95
CA LYS A 108 -0.83 -21.32 -8.24
C LYS A 108 -0.01 -21.69 -7.00
N TYR A 109 0.50 -20.69 -6.28
CA TYR A 109 1.33 -20.93 -5.10
C TYR A 109 0.51 -21.30 -3.87
N LEU A 110 -0.68 -20.74 -3.71
CA LEU A 110 -1.59 -21.10 -2.62
C LEU A 110 -1.94 -22.60 -2.68
N THR A 111 -2.36 -23.08 -3.85
CA THR A 111 -2.69 -24.49 -4.08
C THR A 111 -1.47 -25.36 -3.79
N HIS A 112 -0.30 -25.01 -4.36
CA HIS A 112 0.93 -25.78 -4.15
C HIS A 112 1.33 -25.86 -2.67
N VAL A 113 1.26 -24.76 -1.92
CA VAL A 113 1.57 -24.74 -0.47
C VAL A 113 0.58 -25.61 0.30
N HIS A 114 -0.71 -25.54 0.02
CA HIS A 114 -1.71 -26.35 0.70
C HIS A 114 -1.56 -27.85 0.43
N GLU A 115 -1.18 -28.24 -0.79
CA GLU A 115 -1.04 -29.63 -1.19
C GLU A 115 0.30 -30.26 -0.75
N ASN A 116 1.39 -29.48 -0.71
CA ASN A 116 2.74 -30.03 -0.56
C ASN A 116 3.42 -29.64 0.75
N VAL A 117 2.95 -28.62 1.47
CA VAL A 117 3.49 -28.23 2.78
C VAL A 117 2.65 -28.87 3.87
N HIS A 118 3.18 -29.93 4.48
CA HIS A 118 2.48 -30.72 5.48
C HIS A 118 2.82 -30.29 6.90
N ARG A 119 1.86 -30.55 7.81
CA ARG A 119 2.02 -30.27 9.23
C ARG A 119 3.08 -31.19 9.85
N LYS A 120 4.09 -30.61 10.50
CA LYS A 120 5.09 -31.34 11.25
C LYS A 120 4.53 -31.87 12.59
N GLU A 121 5.07 -32.96 13.12
CA GLU A 121 4.60 -33.60 14.35
C GLU A 121 4.63 -32.66 15.59
N ASN A 122 5.60 -31.75 15.63
CA ASN A 122 5.78 -30.78 16.71
C ASN A 122 4.93 -29.51 16.55
N MET A 123 4.11 -29.39 15.51
CA MET A 123 3.24 -28.24 15.26
C MET A 123 1.80 -28.54 15.63
N ASN A 124 1.17 -27.67 16.41
CA ASN A 124 -0.29 -27.65 16.52
C ASN A 124 -0.90 -27.04 15.24
N TYR A 125 -2.21 -27.17 15.06
CA TYR A 125 -2.91 -26.69 13.85
C TYR A 125 -2.73 -25.19 13.63
N THR A 126 -2.79 -24.40 14.68
CA THR A 126 -2.69 -22.93 14.62
C THR A 126 -1.30 -22.48 14.19
N LYS A 127 -0.26 -23.11 14.72
CA LYS A 127 1.13 -22.88 14.31
C LYS A 127 1.35 -23.27 12.85
N PHE A 128 0.74 -24.37 12.41
CA PHE A 128 0.82 -24.81 11.02
C PHE A 128 0.18 -23.81 10.04
N MET A 129 -0.99 -23.26 10.37
CA MET A 129 -1.63 -22.22 9.55
C MET A 129 -0.78 -20.95 9.46
N SER A 130 -0.13 -20.55 10.56
CA SER A 130 0.82 -19.42 10.55
C SER A 130 2.04 -19.71 9.70
N TYR A 131 2.58 -20.91 9.79
CA TYR A 131 3.70 -21.40 8.99
C TYR A 131 3.39 -21.32 7.48
N GLN A 132 2.26 -21.86 7.03
CA GLN A 132 1.84 -21.77 5.62
C GLN A 132 1.62 -20.31 5.18
N LYS A 133 1.01 -19.47 6.02
CA LYS A 133 0.82 -18.04 5.74
C LYS A 133 2.15 -17.29 5.60
N ASN A 134 3.12 -17.59 6.45
CA ASN A 134 4.46 -17.02 6.36
C ASN A 134 5.15 -17.44 5.07
N ILE A 135 5.08 -18.72 4.71
CA ILE A 135 5.63 -19.23 3.45
C ILE A 135 5.04 -18.48 2.26
N LEU A 136 3.71 -18.32 2.18
CA LEU A 136 3.04 -17.58 1.09
C LEU A 136 3.52 -16.13 1.00
N LYS A 137 3.58 -15.43 2.12
CA LYS A 137 4.13 -14.06 2.15
C LYS A 137 5.59 -14.00 1.71
N LEU A 138 6.40 -14.92 2.17
CA LEU A 138 7.82 -14.97 1.82
C LEU A 138 8.05 -15.30 0.35
N ILE A 139 7.20 -16.13 -0.27
CA ILE A 139 7.22 -16.39 -1.72
C ILE A 139 7.05 -15.09 -2.50
N ASP A 140 6.06 -14.27 -2.15
CA ASP A 140 5.83 -12.99 -2.82
C ASP A 140 6.97 -12.01 -2.59
N TYR A 141 7.36 -11.81 -1.34
CA TYR A 141 8.44 -10.88 -1.01
C TYR A 141 9.79 -11.32 -1.59
N ALA A 142 10.09 -12.61 -1.63
CA ALA A 142 11.29 -13.13 -2.27
C ALA A 142 11.30 -12.82 -3.77
N ARG A 143 10.20 -13.03 -4.48
CA ARG A 143 10.06 -12.72 -5.91
C ARG A 143 10.19 -11.22 -6.18
N PHE A 144 9.56 -10.34 -5.38
CA PHE A 144 9.68 -8.89 -5.52
C PHE A 144 11.10 -8.37 -5.26
N ASN A 145 11.84 -8.99 -4.33
CA ASN A 145 13.18 -8.59 -3.94
C ASN A 145 14.29 -9.45 -4.62
N LEU A 146 13.93 -10.39 -5.50
CA LEU A 146 14.85 -11.30 -6.20
C LEU A 146 15.74 -12.13 -5.26
N ALA A 147 15.20 -12.51 -4.10
CA ALA A 147 15.87 -13.38 -3.14
C ALA A 147 15.75 -14.84 -3.58
N GLN A 148 16.89 -15.57 -3.61
CA GLN A 148 16.96 -16.95 -4.12
C GLN A 148 17.57 -17.93 -3.11
N SER A 149 18.27 -17.45 -2.10
CA SER A 149 18.89 -18.25 -1.05
C SER A 149 18.17 -18.07 0.28
N GLU A 150 18.28 -19.06 1.17
CA GLU A 150 17.74 -18.98 2.53
C GLU A 150 18.16 -17.70 3.23
N LYS A 151 19.46 -17.35 3.17
CA LYS A 151 20.00 -16.14 3.79
C LYS A 151 19.36 -14.85 3.25
N GLU A 152 19.11 -14.77 1.94
CA GLU A 152 18.44 -13.61 1.33
C GLU A 152 16.96 -13.56 1.74
N ILE A 153 16.29 -14.72 1.83
CA ILE A 153 14.90 -14.82 2.29
C ILE A 153 14.79 -14.42 3.77
N GLU A 154 15.75 -14.81 4.61
CA GLU A 154 15.85 -14.34 6.01
C GLU A 154 15.97 -12.81 6.10
N GLN A 155 16.78 -12.19 5.22
CA GLN A 155 16.90 -10.73 5.16
C GLN A 155 15.59 -10.08 4.73
N VAL A 156 14.90 -10.67 3.75
CA VAL A 156 13.59 -10.23 3.30
C VAL A 156 12.55 -10.38 4.42
N ALA A 157 12.52 -11.51 5.13
CA ALA A 157 11.67 -11.74 6.27
C ALA A 157 11.88 -10.67 7.36
N LYS A 158 13.13 -10.37 7.68
CA LYS A 158 13.50 -9.32 8.64
C LYS A 158 13.05 -7.93 8.17
N LYS A 159 13.23 -7.62 6.89
CA LYS A 159 12.80 -6.35 6.29
C LYS A 159 11.29 -6.15 6.43
N TYR A 160 10.50 -7.17 6.14
CA TYR A 160 9.03 -7.10 6.14
C TYR A 160 8.39 -7.62 7.44
N ASN A 161 9.18 -7.77 8.49
CA ASN A 161 8.70 -8.17 9.81
C ASN A 161 7.92 -9.49 9.81
N VAL A 162 8.33 -10.44 8.95
CA VAL A 162 7.80 -11.81 8.94
C VAL A 162 8.57 -12.63 9.97
N ASN A 163 7.87 -13.10 10.99
CA ASN A 163 8.47 -13.93 12.04
C ASN A 163 8.66 -15.37 11.55
N ILE A 164 9.91 -15.76 11.31
CA ILE A 164 10.28 -17.12 10.94
C ILE A 164 10.29 -17.97 12.22
N VAL A 165 9.57 -19.08 12.21
CA VAL A 165 9.36 -19.95 13.37
C VAL A 165 10.14 -21.27 13.22
N ASP A 166 10.40 -21.69 11.97
CA ASP A 166 11.04 -22.99 11.67
C ASP A 166 11.86 -22.86 10.37
N ASP A 167 11.66 -23.73 9.41
CA ASP A 167 12.40 -23.82 8.15
C ASP A 167 11.70 -23.12 6.96
N GLU A 168 10.83 -22.13 7.21
CA GLU A 168 10.08 -21.44 6.15
C GLU A 168 10.99 -20.96 5.02
N CYS A 169 12.21 -20.47 5.34
CA CYS A 169 13.13 -19.96 4.32
C CYS A 169 13.61 -21.06 3.36
N SER A 170 13.94 -22.23 3.88
CA SER A 170 14.35 -23.40 3.11
C SER A 170 13.19 -23.88 2.21
N VAL A 171 12.00 -24.00 2.77
CA VAL A 171 10.79 -24.41 2.03
C VAL A 171 10.46 -23.40 0.91
N VAL A 172 10.60 -22.10 1.17
CA VAL A 172 10.39 -21.06 0.14
C VAL A 172 11.39 -21.22 -1.01
N VAL A 173 12.67 -21.49 -0.73
CA VAL A 173 13.67 -21.76 -1.78
C VAL A 173 13.24 -22.92 -2.68
N GLU A 174 12.75 -24.02 -2.09
CA GLU A 174 12.25 -25.19 -2.83
C GLU A 174 11.04 -24.84 -3.71
N ILE A 175 10.07 -24.10 -3.15
CA ILE A 175 8.87 -23.69 -3.87
C ILE A 175 9.21 -22.71 -5.01
N LEU A 176 10.16 -21.80 -4.82
CA LEU A 176 10.63 -20.91 -5.90
C LEU A 176 11.33 -21.71 -7.02
N LYS A 177 12.11 -22.74 -6.69
CA LYS A 177 12.66 -23.66 -7.69
C LYS A 177 11.55 -24.36 -8.47
N TRP A 178 10.55 -24.89 -7.78
CA TRP A 178 9.38 -25.50 -8.44
C TRP A 178 8.65 -24.49 -9.32
N GLY A 179 8.39 -23.27 -8.84
CA GLY A 179 7.69 -22.23 -9.58
C GLY A 179 8.31 -21.88 -10.92
N LYS A 180 9.66 -21.97 -11.04
CA LYS A 180 10.40 -21.78 -12.30
C LYS A 180 10.19 -22.90 -13.31
N THR A 181 9.85 -24.10 -12.88
CA THR A 181 9.63 -25.26 -13.77
C THR A 181 8.21 -25.31 -14.30
N VAL A 182 7.24 -24.71 -13.61
CA VAL A 182 5.82 -24.69 -14.00
C VAL A 182 5.52 -23.37 -14.72
N THR A 183 5.78 -23.36 -16.03
CA THR A 183 5.68 -22.14 -16.87
C THR A 183 4.38 -22.05 -17.66
N ASN A 184 3.63 -23.13 -17.76
CA ASN A 184 2.32 -23.17 -18.42
C ASN A 184 1.18 -22.67 -17.53
N ARG A 185 1.41 -22.55 -16.21
CA ARG A 185 0.48 -21.99 -15.22
C ARG A 185 1.24 -20.94 -14.40
N ILE A 186 0.82 -19.68 -14.47
CA ILE A 186 1.53 -18.55 -13.87
C ILE A 186 0.58 -17.64 -13.08
N ASP A 187 1.05 -17.08 -11.95
CA ASP A 187 0.34 -16.03 -11.26
C ASP A 187 0.75 -14.63 -11.77
N TYR A 188 0.15 -13.58 -11.21
CA TYR A 188 0.49 -12.19 -11.59
C TYR A 188 1.94 -11.83 -11.28
N THR A 189 2.50 -12.31 -10.17
CA THR A 189 3.91 -12.04 -9.81
C THR A 189 4.86 -12.77 -10.75
N ASP A 190 4.52 -13.99 -11.19
CA ASP A 190 5.29 -14.74 -12.18
C ASP A 190 5.42 -13.98 -13.51
N MET A 191 4.40 -13.19 -13.90
CA MET A 191 4.47 -12.40 -15.14
C MET A 191 5.69 -11.47 -15.17
N ILE A 192 6.10 -10.94 -14.01
CA ILE A 192 7.25 -10.03 -13.91
C ILE A 192 8.52 -10.75 -13.45
N TRP A 193 8.39 -11.83 -12.68
CA TRP A 193 9.50 -12.56 -12.07
C TRP A 193 10.13 -13.58 -13.02
N LEU A 194 9.34 -14.43 -13.71
CA LEU A 194 9.86 -15.43 -14.62
C LEU A 194 10.71 -14.87 -15.79
N PRO A 195 10.37 -13.72 -16.39
CA PRO A 195 11.26 -13.10 -17.37
C PRO A 195 12.66 -12.81 -16.87
N TYR A 196 12.81 -12.49 -15.57
CA TYR A 196 14.11 -12.31 -14.94
C TYR A 196 14.78 -13.66 -14.65
N GLU A 197 14.10 -14.55 -13.95
CA GLU A 197 14.63 -15.81 -13.46
C GLU A 197 15.07 -16.79 -14.57
N LEU A 198 14.32 -16.82 -15.68
CA LEU A 198 14.61 -17.67 -16.83
C LEU A 198 15.48 -16.94 -17.87
N ASP A 199 16.04 -15.78 -17.54
CA ASP A 199 16.78 -14.89 -18.46
C ASP A 199 16.08 -14.73 -19.83
N ILE A 200 14.76 -14.60 -19.84
CA ILE A 200 13.98 -14.45 -21.06
C ILE A 200 14.44 -13.18 -21.80
N LYS A 201 14.83 -13.37 -23.05
CA LYS A 201 15.25 -12.27 -23.94
C LYS A 201 14.11 -11.95 -24.90
N THR A 202 13.93 -10.66 -25.15
CA THR A 202 12.95 -10.18 -26.12
C THR A 202 13.65 -9.50 -27.30
N ARG A 203 13.13 -9.74 -28.51
CA ARG A 203 13.50 -8.99 -29.72
C ARG A 203 12.45 -7.94 -30.06
N LYS A 204 11.19 -8.25 -29.76
CA LYS A 204 10.03 -7.40 -30.06
C LYS A 204 9.98 -6.16 -29.17
N HIS A 205 10.29 -6.34 -27.90
CA HIS A 205 10.18 -5.30 -26.86
C HIS A 205 11.53 -4.61 -26.61
N LYS A 206 12.14 -4.07 -27.67
CA LYS A 206 13.35 -3.25 -27.63
C LYS A 206 13.03 -1.82 -28.04
N TYR A 207 13.36 -0.86 -27.18
CA TYR A 207 12.96 0.53 -27.30
C TYR A 207 14.16 1.48 -27.28
N ASP A 208 14.00 2.63 -27.96
CA ASP A 208 14.97 3.71 -27.94
C ASP A 208 14.76 4.63 -26.73
N TRP A 209 13.52 4.69 -26.22
CA TRP A 209 13.14 5.41 -25.03
C TRP A 209 12.20 4.58 -24.17
N ILE A 210 12.38 4.66 -22.84
CA ILE A 210 11.49 4.03 -21.88
C ILE A 210 11.08 5.05 -20.83
N PHE A 211 9.79 5.27 -20.69
CA PHE A 211 9.19 6.08 -19.63
C PHE A 211 8.62 5.16 -18.55
N VAL A 212 8.88 5.51 -17.30
CA VAL A 212 8.32 4.80 -16.13
C VAL A 212 7.56 5.80 -15.30
N ASP A 213 6.25 5.63 -15.18
CA ASP A 213 5.41 6.46 -14.30
C ASP A 213 5.32 5.83 -12.91
N GLU A 214 5.09 6.67 -11.89
CA GLU A 214 5.07 6.28 -10.47
C GLU A 214 6.29 5.42 -10.08
N ALA A 215 7.47 5.84 -10.54
CA ALA A 215 8.72 5.09 -10.41
C ALA A 215 9.08 4.74 -8.94
N GLN A 216 8.60 5.52 -7.97
CA GLN A 216 8.79 5.26 -6.54
C GLN A 216 8.09 3.99 -6.05
N ASP A 217 7.07 3.50 -6.77
CA ASP A 217 6.35 2.28 -6.41
C ASP A 217 6.90 1.01 -7.09
N SER A 218 8.00 1.13 -7.86
CA SER A 218 8.59 -0.01 -8.57
C SER A 218 9.30 -0.97 -7.61
N SER A 219 8.99 -2.27 -7.72
CA SER A 219 9.75 -3.33 -7.05
C SER A 219 11.10 -3.58 -7.74
N LEU A 220 12.00 -4.31 -7.06
CA LEU A 220 13.31 -4.63 -7.64
C LEU A 220 13.17 -5.45 -8.93
N VAL A 221 12.30 -6.45 -8.94
CA VAL A 221 12.06 -7.29 -10.14
C VAL A 221 11.50 -6.47 -11.30
N GLN A 222 10.66 -5.47 -11.05
CA GLN A 222 10.15 -4.57 -12.08
C GLN A 222 11.26 -3.71 -12.68
N GLN A 223 12.19 -3.23 -11.85
CA GLN A 223 13.37 -2.49 -12.31
C GLN A 223 14.32 -3.36 -13.16
N GLU A 224 14.43 -4.64 -12.87
CA GLU A 224 15.21 -5.57 -13.70
C GLU A 224 14.50 -5.88 -15.02
N LEU A 225 13.18 -6.04 -14.99
CA LEU A 225 12.38 -6.29 -16.21
C LEU A 225 12.51 -5.12 -17.20
N PHE A 226 12.41 -3.87 -16.72
CA PHE A 226 12.50 -2.70 -17.57
C PHE A 226 13.88 -2.60 -18.25
N LYS A 227 14.98 -2.99 -17.58
CA LYS A 227 16.33 -3.01 -18.15
C LYS A 227 16.45 -3.94 -19.36
N LYS A 228 15.66 -5.02 -19.40
CA LYS A 228 15.61 -5.94 -20.55
C LYS A 228 15.04 -5.29 -21.83
N CYS A 229 14.39 -4.13 -21.72
CA CYS A 229 13.76 -3.43 -22.83
C CYS A 229 14.70 -2.48 -23.61
N PHE A 230 15.91 -2.24 -23.13
CA PHE A 230 16.84 -1.29 -23.75
C PHE A 230 17.41 -1.79 -25.08
N LYS A 231 17.37 -0.92 -26.09
CA LYS A 231 18.28 -0.99 -27.23
C LYS A 231 19.65 -0.43 -26.84
N ARG A 232 20.65 -0.70 -27.65
CA ARG A 232 21.97 -0.04 -27.52
C ARG A 232 21.81 1.48 -27.68
N GLY A 233 22.24 2.24 -26.67
CA GLY A 233 22.10 3.70 -26.66
C GLY A 233 20.70 4.20 -26.32
N ALA A 234 19.81 3.34 -25.83
CA ALA A 234 18.50 3.73 -25.33
C ALA A 234 18.61 4.65 -24.11
N ARG A 235 17.60 5.50 -23.93
CA ARG A 235 17.46 6.42 -22.81
C ARG A 235 16.20 6.07 -22.00
N PHE A 236 16.17 6.48 -20.75
CA PHE A 236 14.95 6.38 -19.94
C PHE A 236 14.61 7.69 -19.23
N CYS A 237 13.33 7.78 -18.86
CA CYS A 237 12.77 8.83 -18.03
C CYS A 237 11.90 8.16 -16.96
N ALA A 238 12.38 8.08 -15.72
CA ALA A 238 11.62 7.61 -14.57
C ALA A 238 11.03 8.81 -13.84
N VAL A 239 9.72 8.83 -13.69
CA VAL A 239 8.99 9.95 -13.10
C VAL A 239 8.19 9.45 -11.90
N GLY A 240 8.16 10.25 -10.83
CA GLY A 240 7.39 9.92 -9.64
C GLY A 240 7.55 10.96 -8.53
N ASP A 241 6.94 10.68 -7.42
CA ASP A 241 7.06 11.45 -6.19
C ASP A 241 7.61 10.53 -5.09
N SER A 242 8.87 10.70 -4.73
CA SER A 242 9.51 9.87 -3.69
C SER A 242 8.78 9.96 -2.34
N SER A 243 8.06 11.06 -2.10
CA SER A 243 7.26 11.28 -0.91
C SER A 243 5.82 10.74 -1.01
N GLN A 244 5.45 10.08 -2.11
CA GLN A 244 4.21 9.33 -2.27
C GLN A 244 4.42 7.80 -2.34
N CYS A 245 5.60 7.30 -1.95
CA CYS A 245 5.83 5.87 -1.80
C CYS A 245 5.13 5.38 -0.52
N ILE A 246 3.95 4.80 -0.68
CA ILE A 246 3.10 4.27 0.42
C ILE A 246 2.82 2.78 0.28
N ASN A 247 3.34 2.13 -0.78
CA ASN A 247 3.09 0.73 -1.12
C ASN A 247 4.29 -0.19 -0.80
N ALA A 248 5.21 0.23 0.08
CA ALA A 248 6.37 -0.58 0.44
C ALA A 248 5.97 -1.96 1.01
N TRP A 249 4.88 -2.04 1.76
CA TRP A 249 4.30 -3.28 2.28
C TRP A 249 3.82 -4.24 1.17
N ALA A 250 3.51 -3.74 -0.03
CA ALA A 250 3.11 -4.52 -1.21
C ALA A 250 4.29 -4.83 -2.15
N GLY A 251 5.53 -4.73 -1.66
CA GLY A 251 6.74 -5.08 -2.40
C GLY A 251 7.38 -3.94 -3.20
N ALA A 252 6.86 -2.70 -3.11
CA ALA A 252 7.56 -1.55 -3.65
C ALA A 252 8.92 -1.36 -2.95
N ASP A 253 9.94 -1.05 -3.74
CA ASP A 253 11.27 -0.78 -3.21
C ASP A 253 11.37 0.68 -2.74
N GLU A 254 11.49 0.90 -1.45
CA GLU A 254 11.65 2.24 -0.86
C GLU A 254 12.82 3.04 -1.46
N ASN A 255 13.81 2.33 -1.99
CA ASN A 255 14.98 2.89 -2.64
C ASN A 255 14.87 2.93 -4.18
N ALA A 256 13.69 2.62 -4.75
CA ALA A 256 13.49 2.56 -6.20
C ALA A 256 14.01 3.82 -6.90
N PHE A 257 13.63 4.99 -6.42
CA PHE A 257 14.05 6.27 -6.97
C PHE A 257 15.57 6.44 -6.98
N ASN A 258 16.24 6.12 -5.87
CA ASN A 258 17.69 6.16 -5.74
C ASN A 258 18.39 5.16 -6.66
N LYS A 259 17.79 3.99 -6.91
CA LYS A 259 18.33 2.99 -7.84
C LYS A 259 18.27 3.48 -9.28
N PHE A 260 17.19 4.14 -9.70
CA PHE A 260 17.13 4.79 -11.01
C PHE A 260 18.18 5.90 -11.13
N LEU A 261 18.37 6.74 -10.10
CA LEU A 261 19.38 7.80 -10.08
C LEU A 261 20.82 7.26 -10.21
N LYS A 262 21.11 6.10 -9.63
CA LYS A 262 22.42 5.45 -9.70
C LYS A 262 22.72 4.77 -11.05
N MET A 263 21.75 4.70 -11.95
CA MET A 263 21.99 4.14 -13.28
C MET A 263 22.94 5.07 -14.09
N PRO A 264 23.80 4.49 -14.95
CA PRO A 264 24.79 5.26 -15.71
C PRO A 264 24.17 6.42 -16.48
N ASN A 265 24.87 7.54 -16.54
CA ASN A 265 24.48 8.75 -17.28
C ASN A 265 23.10 9.30 -16.92
N THR A 266 22.71 9.25 -15.64
CA THR A 266 21.41 9.70 -15.16
C THR A 266 21.52 11.06 -14.47
N LYS A 267 20.60 11.97 -14.79
CA LYS A 267 20.44 13.28 -14.16
C LYS A 267 19.10 13.36 -13.46
N GLU A 268 19.09 14.03 -12.29
CA GLU A 268 17.87 14.36 -11.58
C GLU A 268 17.27 15.66 -12.09
N PHE A 269 15.95 15.66 -12.28
CA PHE A 269 15.13 16.82 -12.58
C PHE A 269 14.04 16.94 -11.51
N SER A 270 13.56 18.15 -11.28
CA SER A 270 12.53 18.41 -10.29
C SER A 270 11.32 19.10 -10.91
N LEU A 271 10.12 18.72 -10.43
CA LEU A 271 8.87 19.44 -10.69
C LEU A 271 8.28 19.87 -9.34
N PRO A 272 8.75 20.97 -8.74
CA PRO A 272 8.37 21.38 -7.39
C PRO A 272 7.05 22.15 -7.31
N ILE A 273 6.53 22.67 -8.45
CA ILE A 273 5.33 23.51 -8.49
C ILE A 273 4.07 22.65 -8.49
N SER A 274 3.26 22.75 -7.43
CA SER A 274 1.93 22.14 -7.39
C SER A 274 0.90 23.06 -8.05
N TYR A 275 0.24 22.54 -9.08
CA TYR A 275 -0.88 23.22 -9.75
C TYR A 275 -2.23 22.88 -9.13
N ARG A 276 -2.25 21.95 -8.17
CA ARG A 276 -3.43 21.43 -7.49
C ARG A 276 -3.73 22.17 -6.19
N CYS A 277 -2.75 22.20 -5.29
CA CYS A 277 -2.98 22.57 -3.90
C CYS A 277 -2.97 24.10 -3.70
N PRO A 278 -3.85 24.62 -2.83
CA PRO A 278 -3.83 26.01 -2.44
C PRO A 278 -2.67 26.33 -1.48
N ILE A 279 -2.35 27.62 -1.31
CA ILE A 279 -1.19 28.07 -0.52
C ILE A 279 -1.22 27.52 0.92
N ALA A 280 -2.37 27.55 1.58
CA ALA A 280 -2.49 27.06 2.96
C ALA A 280 -2.15 25.57 3.09
N VAL A 281 -2.58 24.75 2.11
CA VAL A 281 -2.27 23.31 2.06
C VAL A 281 -0.79 23.09 1.72
N ILE A 282 -0.22 23.87 0.79
CA ILE A 282 1.22 23.80 0.46
C ILE A 282 2.07 24.11 1.70
N ASN A 283 1.71 25.13 2.48
CA ASN A 283 2.44 25.48 3.71
C ASN A 283 2.43 24.33 4.74
N LEU A 284 1.36 23.58 4.81
CA LEU A 284 1.30 22.37 5.64
C LEU A 284 2.15 21.24 5.04
N ALA A 285 2.05 21.01 3.72
CA ALA A 285 2.78 19.97 3.00
C ALA A 285 4.31 20.17 3.04
N LYS A 286 4.79 21.41 3.13
CA LYS A 286 6.23 21.74 3.27
C LYS A 286 6.89 21.12 4.51
N LYS A 287 6.13 20.74 5.52
CA LYS A 287 6.65 20.00 6.68
C LYS A 287 7.20 18.62 6.31
N PHE A 288 6.67 18.02 5.25
CA PHE A 288 7.04 16.70 4.74
C PHE A 288 7.91 16.79 3.48
N VAL A 289 7.62 17.77 2.62
CA VAL A 289 8.29 17.99 1.32
C VAL A 289 8.66 19.48 1.23
N PRO A 290 9.82 19.91 1.78
CA PRO A 290 10.20 21.32 1.86
C PRO A 290 10.28 22.03 0.50
N GLN A 291 10.58 21.30 -0.58
CA GLN A 291 10.73 21.84 -1.93
C GLN A 291 9.40 22.08 -2.67
N ILE A 292 8.24 21.71 -2.10
CA ILE A 292 6.95 21.94 -2.76
C ILE A 292 6.64 23.45 -2.84
N GLU A 293 6.25 23.89 -4.01
CA GLU A 293 5.93 25.28 -4.30
C GLU A 293 4.47 25.41 -4.77
N ALA A 294 3.82 26.52 -4.44
CA ALA A 294 2.54 26.85 -5.04
C ALA A 294 2.73 27.45 -6.43
N LYS A 295 1.79 27.17 -7.36
CA LYS A 295 1.79 27.87 -8.65
C LYS A 295 1.63 29.38 -8.45
N GLU A 296 2.12 30.17 -9.40
CA GLU A 296 1.81 31.59 -9.48
C GLU A 296 0.29 31.82 -9.48
N ASN A 297 -0.17 32.78 -8.70
CA ASN A 297 -1.59 33.11 -8.52
C ASN A 297 -2.43 31.92 -7.96
N ALA A 298 -1.82 31.03 -7.16
CA ALA A 298 -2.58 30.01 -6.43
C ALA A 298 -3.53 30.71 -5.44
N ILE A 299 -4.73 30.13 -5.30
CA ILE A 299 -5.67 30.57 -4.25
C ILE A 299 -5.07 30.32 -2.88
N PHE A 300 -5.42 31.16 -1.88
CA PHE A 300 -4.92 30.94 -0.52
C PHE A 300 -5.45 29.63 0.05
N GLY A 301 -6.76 29.36 -0.11
CA GLY A 301 -7.42 28.16 0.40
C GLY A 301 -7.53 28.17 1.94
N GLU A 302 -7.93 27.04 2.50
CA GLU A 302 -8.16 26.93 3.93
C GLU A 302 -7.61 25.61 4.51
N VAL A 303 -7.12 25.69 5.75
CA VAL A 303 -6.86 24.52 6.61
C VAL A 303 -7.63 24.74 7.91
N LYS A 304 -8.63 23.89 8.17
CA LYS A 304 -9.49 23.98 9.36
C LYS A 304 -9.32 22.76 10.26
N TYR A 305 -9.50 22.95 11.55
CA TYR A 305 -9.45 21.90 12.56
C TYR A 305 -10.77 21.83 13.31
N ASP A 306 -11.04 20.68 13.89
CA ASP A 306 -12.19 20.43 14.75
C ASP A 306 -13.55 20.78 14.08
N VAL A 307 -13.68 20.41 12.78
CA VAL A 307 -14.92 20.64 12.04
C VAL A 307 -15.94 19.53 12.30
N ASN A 308 -17.20 19.88 12.20
CA ASN A 308 -18.29 18.93 12.41
C ASN A 308 -18.28 17.80 11.35
N PRO A 309 -18.46 16.52 11.74
CA PRO A 309 -18.44 15.37 10.83
C PRO A 309 -19.55 15.40 9.76
N TYR A 310 -20.58 16.20 9.96
CA TYR A 310 -21.70 16.33 9.01
C TYR A 310 -21.52 17.45 7.97
N ASN A 311 -20.41 18.20 8.02
CA ASN A 311 -20.13 19.29 7.06
C ASN A 311 -19.83 18.82 5.62
N PRO A 312 -19.20 17.65 5.34
CA PRO A 312 -18.91 17.23 3.98
C PRO A 312 -20.14 17.23 3.10
N LYS A 313 -20.03 17.69 1.84
CA LYS A 313 -21.10 17.79 0.83
C LYS A 313 -20.84 16.81 -0.33
N PRO A 314 -21.84 16.53 -1.18
CA PRO A 314 -21.62 15.78 -2.42
C PRO A 314 -20.43 16.37 -3.22
N GLY A 315 -19.56 15.50 -3.70
CA GLY A 315 -18.30 15.86 -4.36
C GLY A 315 -17.10 16.06 -3.42
N ASP A 316 -17.31 16.19 -2.12
CA ASP A 316 -16.24 16.24 -1.12
C ASP A 316 -15.68 14.82 -0.83
N MET A 317 -14.45 14.78 -0.30
CA MET A 317 -13.78 13.55 0.04
C MET A 317 -13.43 13.51 1.53
N VAL A 318 -13.79 12.41 2.21
CA VAL A 318 -13.40 12.14 3.59
C VAL A 318 -12.38 11.00 3.60
N LEU A 319 -11.23 11.26 4.18
CA LEU A 319 -10.09 10.35 4.23
C LEU A 319 -9.84 9.85 5.66
N CYS A 320 -9.58 8.57 5.80
CA CYS A 320 -9.17 7.96 7.07
C CYS A 320 -8.03 6.97 6.85
N ARG A 321 -7.24 6.71 7.90
CA ARG A 321 -6.19 5.68 7.88
C ARG A 321 -6.79 4.27 7.84
N ASN A 322 -7.88 4.03 8.59
CA ASN A 322 -8.53 2.75 8.79
C ASN A 322 -9.94 2.75 8.18
N THR A 323 -10.48 1.54 7.96
CA THR A 323 -11.79 1.35 7.33
C THR A 323 -12.96 1.55 8.31
N PHE A 324 -12.83 1.08 9.55
CA PHE A 324 -13.94 1.13 10.52
C PHE A 324 -14.50 2.54 10.77
N PRO A 325 -13.69 3.61 10.97
CA PRO A 325 -14.25 4.96 11.14
C PRO A 325 -15.05 5.44 9.93
N LEU A 326 -14.66 5.03 8.70
CA LEU A 326 -15.39 5.37 7.48
C LEU A 326 -16.74 4.65 7.43
N VAL A 327 -16.79 3.37 7.80
CA VAL A 327 -18.02 2.58 7.88
C VAL A 327 -18.97 3.19 8.92
N LYS A 328 -18.45 3.57 10.09
CA LYS A 328 -19.23 4.25 11.13
C LYS A 328 -19.81 5.57 10.61
N LEU A 329 -19.01 6.43 9.99
CA LEU A 329 -19.47 7.69 9.41
C LEU A 329 -20.50 7.47 8.30
N TYR A 330 -20.28 6.46 7.44
CA TYR A 330 -21.24 6.09 6.41
C TYR A 330 -22.62 5.74 7.00
N THR A 331 -22.64 4.93 8.07
CA THR A 331 -23.88 4.53 8.74
C THR A 331 -24.60 5.73 9.35
N GLU A 332 -23.87 6.70 9.92
CA GLU A 332 -24.45 7.94 10.41
C GLU A 332 -24.99 8.81 9.28
N TYR A 333 -24.31 8.88 8.13
CA TYR A 333 -24.80 9.58 6.94
C TYR A 333 -26.11 8.96 6.41
N LEU A 334 -26.23 7.64 6.41
CA LEU A 334 -27.47 6.95 6.05
C LEU A 334 -28.65 7.37 6.96
N ARG A 335 -28.43 7.46 8.28
CA ARG A 335 -29.46 7.86 9.25
C ARG A 335 -30.03 9.26 8.99
N ILE A 336 -29.24 10.13 8.39
CA ILE A 336 -29.65 11.51 8.03
C ILE A 336 -29.91 11.69 6.55
N ASN A 337 -30.10 10.60 5.79
CA ASN A 337 -30.31 10.58 4.34
C ASN A 337 -29.24 11.33 3.52
N LYS A 338 -28.00 11.34 3.98
CA LYS A 338 -26.87 11.95 3.28
C LYS A 338 -26.23 10.94 2.33
N LYS A 339 -26.29 11.24 1.03
CA LYS A 339 -25.70 10.37 0.00
C LYS A 339 -24.20 10.27 0.17
N SER A 340 -23.69 9.06 0.33
CA SER A 340 -22.27 8.76 0.45
C SER A 340 -21.96 7.35 -0.05
N PHE A 341 -20.70 7.07 -0.35
CA PHE A 341 -20.20 5.73 -0.68
C PHE A 341 -18.80 5.55 -0.12
N ILE A 342 -18.40 4.31 0.11
CA ILE A 342 -17.03 3.99 0.51
C ILE A 342 -16.29 3.46 -0.72
N ARG A 343 -15.18 4.14 -1.07
CA ARG A 343 -14.35 3.72 -2.19
C ARG A 343 -13.48 2.52 -1.81
N GLY A 344 -13.49 1.48 -2.65
CA GLY A 344 -12.70 0.28 -2.50
C GLY A 344 -13.55 -0.98 -2.62
N LYS A 345 -13.88 -1.35 -3.87
CA LYS A 345 -14.61 -2.59 -4.16
C LYS A 345 -13.90 -3.81 -3.56
N ASP A 346 -12.58 -3.86 -3.67
CA ASP A 346 -11.72 -4.89 -3.07
C ASP A 346 -11.87 -4.99 -1.55
N ILE A 347 -12.07 -3.88 -0.83
CA ILE A 347 -12.35 -3.91 0.61
C ILE A 347 -13.71 -4.59 0.86
N GLY A 348 -14.70 -4.31 0.01
CA GLY A 348 -15.99 -4.97 0.07
C GLY A 348 -15.89 -6.48 -0.23
N ASP A 349 -15.10 -6.85 -1.23
CA ASP A 349 -14.84 -8.24 -1.58
C ASP A 349 -14.11 -8.97 -0.44
N ASP A 350 -13.10 -8.36 0.20
CA ASP A 350 -12.41 -8.89 1.40
C ASP A 350 -13.39 -9.14 2.56
N PHE A 351 -14.35 -8.25 2.78
CA PHE A 351 -15.39 -8.47 3.79
C PHE A 351 -16.32 -9.63 3.43
N ILE A 352 -16.68 -9.78 2.16
CA ILE A 352 -17.51 -10.89 1.70
C ILE A 352 -16.76 -12.21 1.86
N ASP A 353 -15.49 -12.28 1.49
CA ASP A 353 -14.65 -13.46 1.68
C ASP A 353 -14.51 -13.82 3.16
N LEU A 354 -14.35 -12.82 4.03
CA LEU A 354 -14.31 -13.03 5.48
C LEU A 354 -15.64 -13.61 6.00
N ILE A 355 -16.77 -13.09 5.52
CA ILE A 355 -18.10 -13.61 5.85
C ILE A 355 -18.25 -15.05 5.38
N ASP A 356 -17.90 -15.34 4.12
CA ASP A 356 -18.04 -16.69 3.54
C ASP A 356 -17.21 -17.73 4.29
N LYS A 357 -16.01 -17.36 4.69
CA LYS A 357 -15.09 -18.22 5.45
C LYS A 357 -15.59 -18.51 6.88
N HIS A 358 -16.35 -17.59 7.46
CA HIS A 358 -16.75 -17.68 8.89
C HIS A 358 -18.24 -17.91 9.09
N THR A 359 -19.05 -17.95 8.02
CA THR A 359 -20.45 -18.33 8.12
C THR A 359 -20.57 -19.84 8.29
N PRO A 360 -21.22 -20.34 9.37
CA PRO A 360 -21.42 -21.78 9.53
C PRO A 360 -22.27 -22.37 8.41
N LEU A 361 -21.94 -23.56 7.95
CA LEU A 361 -22.77 -24.32 7.00
C LEU A 361 -24.17 -24.51 7.61
N ASN A 362 -25.20 -24.10 6.87
CA ASN A 362 -26.62 -24.19 7.26
C ASN A 362 -27.10 -23.12 8.28
N ASN A 363 -26.40 -22.02 8.46
CA ASN A 363 -26.87 -20.93 9.32
C ASN A 363 -26.73 -19.57 8.65
N ASP A 364 -27.74 -19.15 7.86
CA ASP A 364 -27.77 -17.87 7.18
C ASP A 364 -28.25 -16.71 8.07
N MET A 365 -28.59 -16.98 9.32
CA MET A 365 -29.08 -15.95 10.23
C MET A 365 -27.94 -15.15 10.84
N LEU A 366 -28.05 -13.83 10.77
CA LEU A 366 -27.16 -12.92 11.49
C LEU A 366 -27.47 -12.94 12.98
N ASN A 367 -26.97 -13.96 13.66
CA ASN A 367 -27.07 -14.02 15.10
C ASN A 367 -25.92 -13.24 15.74
N LYS A 368 -26.25 -12.15 16.45
CA LYS A 368 -25.27 -11.34 17.20
C LYS A 368 -24.97 -11.91 18.59
N SER A 369 -25.67 -12.97 18.98
CA SER A 369 -25.38 -13.69 20.22
C SER A 369 -24.02 -14.39 20.07
N LEU A 370 -23.14 -14.16 21.05
CA LEU A 370 -21.85 -14.87 21.11
C LEU A 370 -22.01 -16.30 21.71
N ILE A 371 -23.22 -16.64 22.16
CA ILE A 371 -23.55 -17.94 22.76
C ILE A 371 -23.93 -18.96 21.69
N ASP A 372 -24.62 -18.49 20.63
CA ASP A 372 -25.10 -19.36 19.56
C ASP A 372 -24.06 -19.41 18.41
N ASP A 373 -23.97 -20.55 17.74
CA ASP A 373 -23.11 -20.72 16.57
C ASP A 373 -23.58 -19.81 15.43
N GLY A 374 -22.78 -18.82 15.10
CA GLY A 374 -23.07 -17.82 14.09
C GLY A 374 -21.82 -17.09 13.60
N LEU A 375 -22.00 -16.24 12.59
CA LEU A 375 -20.92 -15.50 11.96
C LEU A 375 -20.05 -14.75 12.99
N PHE A 376 -20.65 -13.95 13.88
CA PHE A 376 -19.88 -13.12 14.80
C PHE A 376 -19.11 -13.92 15.85
N ARG A 377 -19.68 -15.03 16.32
CA ARG A 377 -18.96 -15.97 17.20
C ARG A 377 -17.71 -16.51 16.49
N SER A 378 -17.86 -17.01 15.26
CA SER A 378 -16.74 -17.54 14.47
C SER A 378 -15.66 -16.48 14.19
N LEU A 379 -16.06 -15.23 13.91
CA LEU A 379 -15.14 -14.12 13.71
C LEU A 379 -14.34 -13.78 14.97
N TYR A 380 -14.98 -13.74 16.16
CA TYR A 380 -14.27 -13.51 17.41
C TYR A 380 -13.38 -14.70 17.81
N GLU A 381 -13.81 -15.93 17.55
CA GLU A 381 -12.94 -17.10 17.72
C GLU A 381 -11.70 -17.03 16.82
N HIS A 382 -11.86 -16.56 15.58
CA HIS A 382 -10.74 -16.29 14.70
C HIS A 382 -9.81 -15.21 15.26
N LEU A 383 -10.34 -14.10 15.75
CA LEU A 383 -9.56 -13.03 16.38
C LEU A 383 -8.74 -13.59 17.56
N PHE A 384 -9.33 -14.41 18.42
CA PHE A 384 -8.61 -15.00 19.56
C PHE A 384 -7.56 -16.02 19.12
N LYS A 385 -7.78 -16.78 18.04
CA LYS A 385 -6.73 -17.61 17.44
C LYS A 385 -5.54 -16.77 16.97
N VAL A 386 -5.79 -15.60 16.35
CA VAL A 386 -4.72 -14.68 15.97
C VAL A 386 -3.99 -14.13 17.20
N ALA A 387 -4.72 -13.77 18.27
CA ALA A 387 -4.12 -13.32 19.52
C ALA A 387 -3.27 -14.40 20.19
N ASP A 388 -3.75 -15.63 20.23
CA ASP A 388 -3.00 -16.79 20.77
C ASP A 388 -1.70 -17.02 19.99
N LEU A 389 -1.72 -16.88 18.66
CA LEU A 389 -0.52 -16.92 17.84
C LEU A 389 0.49 -15.82 18.18
N MET A 390 0.02 -14.59 18.46
CA MET A 390 0.92 -13.51 18.88
C MET A 390 1.56 -13.81 20.23
N MET A 391 0.82 -14.41 21.15
CA MET A 391 1.37 -14.85 22.44
C MET A 391 2.39 -15.97 22.28
N GLU A 392 2.08 -17.00 21.48
CA GLU A 392 2.94 -18.17 21.29
C GLU A 392 4.22 -17.85 20.52
N ASN A 393 4.10 -17.11 19.40
CA ASN A 393 5.23 -16.88 18.49
C ASN A 393 6.11 -15.69 18.92
N ASN A 394 5.55 -14.68 19.60
CA ASN A 394 6.25 -13.46 19.93
C ASN A 394 6.45 -13.26 21.45
N GLY A 395 6.01 -14.23 22.27
CA GLY A 395 6.10 -14.15 23.74
C GLY A 395 5.30 -12.98 24.35
N MET A 396 4.27 -12.50 23.65
CA MET A 396 3.42 -11.40 24.11
C MET A 396 2.52 -11.83 25.25
N THR A 397 2.24 -10.92 26.17
CA THR A 397 1.14 -11.08 27.09
C THR A 397 -0.20 -11.00 26.35
N GLU A 398 -1.28 -11.49 26.96
CA GLU A 398 -2.63 -11.40 26.35
C GLU A 398 -3.01 -9.95 26.02
N GLU A 399 -2.67 -9.01 26.89
CA GLU A 399 -2.98 -7.60 26.68
C GLU A 399 -2.17 -6.97 25.53
N GLU A 400 -0.90 -7.35 25.38
CA GLU A 400 -0.06 -6.94 24.25
C GLU A 400 -0.56 -7.56 22.94
N ALA A 401 -0.96 -8.83 22.98
CA ALA A 401 -1.50 -9.51 21.80
C ALA A 401 -2.80 -8.85 21.31
N TYR A 402 -3.71 -8.44 22.21
CA TYR A 402 -4.92 -7.73 21.83
C TYR A 402 -4.68 -6.38 21.16
N LEU A 403 -3.57 -5.73 21.47
CA LEU A 403 -3.17 -4.46 20.87
C LEU A 403 -2.15 -4.63 19.74
N SER A 404 -1.84 -5.85 19.34
CA SER A 404 -0.95 -6.09 18.17
C SER A 404 -1.65 -5.74 16.85
N GLU A 405 -0.88 -5.33 15.85
CA GLU A 405 -1.42 -4.96 14.54
C GLU A 405 -2.29 -6.06 13.91
N PRO A 406 -1.89 -7.36 13.89
CA PRO A 406 -2.72 -8.42 13.31
C PRO A 406 -4.09 -8.56 14.00
N VAL A 407 -4.13 -8.47 15.33
CA VAL A 407 -5.38 -8.58 16.09
C VAL A 407 -6.24 -7.33 15.89
N MET A 408 -5.64 -6.14 15.92
CA MET A 408 -6.37 -4.88 15.69
C MET A 408 -6.92 -4.78 14.26
N SER A 409 -6.25 -5.35 13.26
CA SER A 409 -6.76 -5.42 11.90
C SER A 409 -8.02 -6.29 11.80
N VAL A 410 -8.01 -7.47 12.41
CA VAL A 410 -9.20 -8.35 12.49
C VAL A 410 -10.32 -7.67 13.28
N TYR A 411 -9.97 -7.01 14.38
CA TYR A 411 -10.94 -6.27 15.20
C TYR A 411 -11.61 -5.13 14.42
N ASP A 412 -10.86 -4.36 13.63
CA ASP A 412 -11.39 -3.30 12.74
C ASP A 412 -12.41 -3.87 11.75
N SER A 413 -12.11 -5.04 11.16
CA SER A 413 -13.03 -5.74 10.25
C SER A 413 -14.30 -6.21 10.96
N ILE A 414 -14.18 -6.81 12.14
CA ILE A 414 -15.34 -7.26 12.93
C ILE A 414 -16.23 -6.07 13.31
N MET A 415 -15.64 -4.98 13.81
CA MET A 415 -16.39 -3.77 14.18
C MET A 415 -17.12 -3.16 12.97
N SER A 416 -16.50 -3.21 11.79
CA SER A 416 -17.11 -2.77 10.54
C SER A 416 -18.33 -3.64 10.20
N LEU A 417 -18.19 -4.97 10.26
CA LEU A 417 -19.28 -5.91 9.98
C LEU A 417 -20.41 -5.82 11.03
N GLU A 418 -20.08 -5.68 12.33
CA GLU A 418 -21.08 -5.44 13.39
C GLU A 418 -21.92 -4.19 13.08
N THR A 419 -21.25 -3.09 12.70
CA THR A 419 -21.90 -1.82 12.36
C THR A 419 -22.78 -1.95 11.11
N LEU A 420 -22.28 -2.62 10.06
CA LEU A 420 -23.03 -2.83 8.82
C LEU A 420 -24.21 -3.79 9.00
N SER A 421 -24.14 -4.70 9.97
CA SER A 421 -25.20 -5.68 10.25
C SER A 421 -26.38 -5.10 11.05
N GLU A 422 -26.30 -3.83 11.50
CA GLU A 422 -27.41 -3.22 12.24
C GLU A 422 -28.71 -3.21 11.41
N GLY A 423 -29.80 -3.74 12.01
CA GLY A 423 -31.12 -3.83 11.39
C GLY A 423 -31.28 -4.94 10.35
N LEU A 424 -30.24 -5.76 10.11
CA LEU A 424 -30.31 -6.91 9.20
C LEU A 424 -30.53 -8.22 9.97
N THR A 425 -31.10 -9.21 9.28
CA THR A 425 -31.45 -10.51 9.85
C THR A 425 -30.68 -11.67 9.22
N THR A 426 -30.20 -11.53 8.00
CA THR A 426 -29.53 -12.59 7.25
C THR A 426 -28.14 -12.20 6.78
N VAL A 427 -27.28 -13.20 6.56
CA VAL A 427 -25.94 -13.03 5.99
C VAL A 427 -26.00 -12.47 4.58
N ASP A 428 -26.97 -12.91 3.78
CA ASP A 428 -27.14 -12.41 2.40
C ASP A 428 -27.56 -10.92 2.36
N GLU A 429 -28.39 -10.45 3.28
CA GLU A 429 -28.68 -9.03 3.42
C GLU A 429 -27.42 -8.22 3.71
N LEU A 430 -26.53 -8.74 4.58
CA LEU A 430 -25.25 -8.10 4.90
C LEU A 430 -24.33 -8.04 3.67
N LYS A 431 -24.18 -9.14 2.94
CA LYS A 431 -23.37 -9.18 1.71
C LYS A 431 -23.90 -8.21 0.65
N ASN A 432 -25.21 -8.16 0.44
CA ASN A 432 -25.84 -7.24 -0.51
C ASN A 432 -25.64 -5.77 -0.10
N LYS A 433 -25.75 -5.47 1.20
CA LYS A 433 -25.46 -4.15 1.73
C LYS A 433 -23.99 -3.76 1.50
N ILE A 434 -23.04 -4.67 1.74
CA ILE A 434 -21.60 -4.44 1.48
C ILE A 434 -21.38 -4.14 -0.01
N LYS A 435 -21.90 -4.95 -0.93
CA LYS A 435 -21.78 -4.70 -2.37
C LYS A 435 -22.30 -3.32 -2.78
N THR A 436 -23.39 -2.86 -2.18
CA THR A 436 -23.97 -1.55 -2.46
C THR A 436 -23.11 -0.40 -1.92
N ILE A 437 -22.55 -0.55 -0.72
CA ILE A 437 -21.79 0.49 -0.01
C ILE A 437 -20.41 0.71 -0.65
N PHE A 438 -19.77 -0.38 -1.04
CA PHE A 438 -18.43 -0.38 -1.63
C PHE A 438 -18.46 -0.30 -3.18
N ALA A 439 -19.61 0.06 -3.74
CA ALA A 439 -19.74 0.34 -5.17
C ALA A 439 -19.06 1.67 -5.54
N GLU A 440 -18.71 1.83 -6.82
CA GLU A 440 -18.25 3.11 -7.32
C GLU A 440 -19.38 4.13 -7.31
N GLY A 441 -19.15 5.27 -6.66
CA GLY A 441 -20.09 6.39 -6.57
C GLY A 441 -19.64 7.57 -7.45
N GLY A 442 -20.61 8.38 -7.87
CA GLY A 442 -20.37 9.61 -8.64
C GLY A 442 -20.20 10.86 -7.75
N ASN A 443 -19.98 12.01 -8.39
CA ASN A 443 -19.83 13.32 -7.74
C ASN A 443 -21.09 13.81 -7.00
N GLU A 444 -22.20 13.09 -7.09
CA GLU A 444 -23.46 13.41 -6.39
C GLU A 444 -23.51 12.88 -4.94
N ALA A 445 -22.43 12.30 -4.46
CA ALA A 445 -22.30 11.72 -3.13
C ALA A 445 -20.98 12.13 -2.48
N VAL A 446 -20.90 12.00 -1.14
CA VAL A 446 -19.65 12.17 -0.40
C VAL A 446 -18.80 10.91 -0.58
N CYS A 447 -17.56 11.08 -1.02
CA CYS A 447 -16.61 10.00 -1.17
C CYS A 447 -15.90 9.73 0.17
N LEU A 448 -16.13 8.58 0.78
CA LEU A 448 -15.39 8.10 1.94
C LEU A 448 -14.29 7.15 1.43
N SER A 449 -13.03 7.35 1.83
CA SER A 449 -11.93 6.52 1.32
C SER A 449 -10.82 6.34 2.35
N THR A 450 -10.16 5.19 2.34
CA THR A 450 -8.86 5.11 3.00
C THR A 450 -7.85 5.97 2.24
N ILE A 451 -6.85 6.51 2.95
CA ILE A 451 -5.82 7.35 2.33
C ILE A 451 -5.06 6.57 1.25
N HIS A 452 -4.83 5.26 1.46
CA HIS A 452 -4.18 4.40 0.46
C HIS A 452 -4.95 4.35 -0.86
N LYS A 453 -6.28 4.17 -0.80
CA LYS A 453 -7.16 4.12 -1.97
C LYS A 453 -7.41 5.49 -2.60
N ALA A 454 -7.14 6.57 -1.86
CA ALA A 454 -7.25 7.94 -2.36
C ALA A 454 -5.98 8.40 -3.12
N LYS A 455 -4.91 7.59 -3.18
CA LYS A 455 -3.75 7.91 -4.01
C LYS A 455 -4.17 8.06 -5.47
N GLY A 456 -3.77 9.15 -6.11
CA GLY A 456 -4.19 9.50 -7.48
C GLY A 456 -5.48 10.32 -7.56
N LEU A 457 -6.33 10.35 -6.53
CA LEU A 457 -7.56 11.14 -6.49
C LEU A 457 -7.30 12.57 -6.03
N GLU A 458 -8.35 13.42 -6.21
CA GLU A 458 -8.37 14.80 -5.72
C GLU A 458 -9.82 15.28 -5.57
N ALA A 459 -10.06 16.19 -4.64
CA ALA A 459 -11.34 16.84 -4.43
C ALA A 459 -11.15 18.31 -4.08
N ASP A 460 -12.19 19.13 -4.28
CA ASP A 460 -12.14 20.53 -3.89
C ASP A 460 -11.96 20.65 -2.39
N ASN A 461 -12.78 19.96 -1.61
CA ASN A 461 -12.67 19.91 -0.17
C ASN A 461 -12.33 18.50 0.30
N VAL A 462 -11.30 18.38 1.12
CA VAL A 462 -10.86 17.12 1.70
C VAL A 462 -10.95 17.20 3.21
N TYR A 463 -11.54 16.18 3.81
CA TYR A 463 -11.71 16.04 5.25
C TYR A 463 -10.87 14.87 5.75
N ILE A 464 -10.12 15.07 6.82
CA ILE A 464 -9.38 14.01 7.50
C ILE A 464 -10.17 13.57 8.71
N LEU A 465 -10.61 12.32 8.70
CA LEU A 465 -11.31 11.68 9.80
C LEU A 465 -10.30 10.93 10.67
N ALA A 466 -10.43 11.03 11.98
CA ALA A 466 -9.60 10.32 12.95
C ALA A 466 -8.09 10.56 12.73
N LYS A 467 -7.68 11.83 12.75
CA LYS A 467 -6.26 12.21 12.58
C LYS A 467 -5.32 11.54 13.59
N SER A 468 -5.84 11.14 14.76
CA SER A 468 -5.09 10.44 15.82
C SER A 468 -4.61 9.04 15.40
N LEU A 469 -5.18 8.47 14.31
CA LEU A 469 -4.72 7.23 13.72
C LEU A 469 -3.50 7.43 12.79
N LEU A 470 -3.05 8.67 12.59
CA LEU A 470 -1.91 9.04 11.75
C LEU A 470 -0.80 9.72 12.59
N PRO A 471 0.42 9.23 12.53
CA PRO A 471 0.85 7.97 11.90
C PRO A 471 0.33 6.75 12.64
N SER A 472 0.35 5.57 11.99
CA SER A 472 0.02 4.30 12.65
C SER A 472 0.94 4.06 13.84
N GLN A 473 0.36 3.70 14.99
CA GLN A 473 1.12 3.33 16.20
C GLN A 473 1.94 2.04 16.02
N PHE A 474 1.63 1.25 14.98
CA PHE A 474 2.31 -0.01 14.69
C PHE A 474 3.56 0.18 13.84
N ALA A 475 3.75 1.32 13.19
CA ALA A 475 4.96 1.64 12.44
C ALA A 475 6.15 1.78 13.41
N LYS A 476 7.12 0.88 13.29
CA LYS A 476 8.31 0.82 14.17
C LYS A 476 9.62 0.90 13.40
N GLN A 477 9.65 0.31 12.20
CA GLN A 477 10.82 0.33 11.35
C GLN A 477 10.94 1.67 10.62
N GLU A 478 12.12 2.05 10.23
CA GLU A 478 12.38 3.34 9.55
C GLU A 478 11.56 3.48 8.27
N TRP A 479 11.47 2.42 7.46
CA TRP A 479 10.66 2.44 6.25
C TRP A 479 9.15 2.52 6.51
N GLU A 480 8.64 1.90 7.61
CA GLU A 480 7.24 2.00 8.01
C GLU A 480 6.91 3.43 8.45
N LEU A 481 7.75 4.03 9.30
CA LEU A 481 7.61 5.42 9.72
C LEU A 481 7.64 6.37 8.52
N LYS A 482 8.55 6.13 7.57
CA LYS A 482 8.62 6.93 6.36
C LYS A 482 7.38 6.75 5.48
N SER A 483 6.85 5.54 5.38
CA SER A 483 5.60 5.26 4.66
C SER A 483 4.41 5.98 5.29
N GLU A 484 4.32 6.04 6.62
CA GLU A 484 3.26 6.78 7.33
C GLU A 484 3.41 8.31 7.15
N GLU A 485 4.62 8.86 7.14
CA GLU A 485 4.86 10.26 6.78
C GLU A 485 4.38 10.57 5.35
N ASN A 486 4.74 9.69 4.41
CA ASN A 486 4.29 9.79 3.02
C ASN A 486 2.76 9.70 2.92
N LEU A 487 2.13 8.86 3.74
CA LEU A 487 0.68 8.70 3.77
C LEU A 487 -0.01 10.00 4.24
N ILE A 488 0.54 10.69 5.25
CA ILE A 488 0.06 12.00 5.70
C ILE A 488 0.20 13.01 4.55
N TYR A 489 1.34 13.05 3.88
CA TYR A 489 1.56 13.92 2.72
C TYR A 489 0.58 13.64 1.58
N VAL A 490 0.32 12.36 1.27
CA VAL A 490 -0.71 11.96 0.30
C VAL A 490 -2.06 12.53 0.70
N ALA A 491 -2.51 12.33 1.95
CA ALA A 491 -3.81 12.81 2.43
C ALA A 491 -3.96 14.34 2.29
N ILE A 492 -2.95 15.09 2.73
CA ILE A 492 -2.93 16.56 2.68
C ILE A 492 -3.05 17.04 1.23
N THR A 493 -2.32 16.46 0.31
CA THR A 493 -2.20 16.91 -1.07
C THR A 493 -3.35 16.47 -1.99
N ARG A 494 -4.43 15.90 -1.44
CA ARG A 494 -5.65 15.61 -2.22
C ARG A 494 -6.52 16.85 -2.41
N ALA A 495 -6.36 17.88 -1.56
CA ALA A 495 -7.22 19.07 -1.52
C ALA A 495 -6.85 20.10 -2.61
N LYS A 496 -7.89 20.59 -3.33
CA LYS A 496 -7.76 21.68 -4.31
C LYS A 496 -8.18 23.05 -3.77
N GLN A 497 -9.04 23.11 -2.74
CA GLN A 497 -9.51 24.37 -2.15
C GLN A 497 -9.36 24.37 -0.63
N SER A 498 -9.82 23.31 0.07
CA SER A 498 -9.72 23.26 1.53
C SER A 498 -9.34 21.88 2.05
N LEU A 499 -8.56 21.89 3.15
CA LEU A 499 -8.26 20.72 3.96
C LEU A 499 -8.86 20.93 5.35
N GLN A 500 -9.66 19.96 5.82
CA GLN A 500 -10.36 20.09 7.08
C GLN A 500 -10.18 18.83 7.92
N TYR A 501 -9.96 19.00 9.22
CA TYR A 501 -9.81 17.90 10.16
C TYR A 501 -11.10 17.78 10.97
N ILE A 502 -11.78 16.62 10.87
CA ILE A 502 -13.02 16.34 11.58
C ILE A 502 -12.73 16.24 13.09
N SER A 503 -13.59 16.86 13.90
CA SER A 503 -13.54 16.76 15.35
C SER A 503 -13.73 15.30 15.78
N GLU A 504 -12.75 14.77 16.52
CA GLU A 504 -12.82 13.40 17.02
C GLU A 504 -13.74 13.28 18.23
N ASP A 505 -13.93 14.37 18.97
CA ASP A 505 -14.86 14.44 20.11
C ASP A 505 -16.31 14.41 19.61
N ASP A 506 -16.62 15.16 18.54
CA ASP A 506 -17.94 15.16 17.92
C ASP A 506 -18.26 13.79 17.26
N PHE A 507 -17.22 13.12 16.75
CA PHE A 507 -17.36 11.79 16.16
C PHE A 507 -17.31 10.66 17.20
N ARG A 508 -17.06 10.97 18.49
CA ARG A 508 -16.99 10.02 19.62
C ARG A 508 -16.06 8.84 19.34
N LEU A 509 -14.89 9.11 18.80
CA LEU A 509 -13.82 8.11 18.68
C LEU A 509 -13.02 8.05 19.97
N ASP A 510 -12.84 6.86 20.50
CA ASP A 510 -11.91 6.64 21.60
C ASP A 510 -10.47 6.81 21.10
N ARG A 511 -9.59 7.38 21.95
CA ARG A 511 -8.21 7.72 21.58
C ARG A 511 -7.20 7.13 22.55
N GLY A 512 -6.03 6.78 22.02
CA GLY A 512 -4.87 6.40 22.81
C GLY A 512 -5.19 5.39 23.92
N LYS A 513 -4.81 5.68 25.14
CA LYS A 513 -5.03 4.80 26.29
C LYS A 513 -6.51 4.46 26.56
N VAL A 514 -7.46 5.35 26.22
CA VAL A 514 -8.90 5.08 26.38
C VAL A 514 -9.34 4.00 25.40
N LEU A 515 -8.92 4.08 24.14
CA LEU A 515 -9.18 3.05 23.14
C LEU A 515 -8.55 1.72 23.56
N GLU A 516 -7.28 1.74 23.96
CA GLU A 516 -6.57 0.55 24.43
C GLU A 516 -7.30 -0.15 25.58
N VAL A 517 -7.70 0.59 26.59
CA VAL A 517 -8.42 0.04 27.76
C VAL A 517 -9.77 -0.54 27.34
N ARG A 518 -10.53 0.16 26.47
CA ARG A 518 -11.82 -0.33 25.99
C ARG A 518 -11.69 -1.60 25.15
N VAL A 519 -10.74 -1.63 24.22
CA VAL A 519 -10.48 -2.83 23.40
C VAL A 519 -10.10 -4.00 24.27
N LYS A 520 -9.12 -3.83 25.18
CA LYS A 520 -8.71 -4.89 26.12
C LYS A 520 -9.89 -5.42 26.93
N ASN A 521 -10.68 -4.52 27.53
CA ASN A 521 -11.83 -4.92 28.36
C ASN A 521 -12.92 -5.61 27.52
N LYS A 522 -13.24 -5.06 26.33
CA LYS A 522 -14.22 -5.66 25.42
C LYS A 522 -13.78 -7.08 25.03
N LEU A 523 -12.53 -7.25 24.60
CA LEU A 523 -12.01 -8.56 24.18
C LEU A 523 -11.92 -9.55 25.33
N LYS A 524 -11.50 -9.14 26.53
CA LYS A 524 -11.53 -10.00 27.72
C LYS A 524 -12.95 -10.51 28.03
N ASN A 525 -13.94 -9.61 28.02
CA ASN A 525 -15.33 -9.98 28.29
C ASN A 525 -15.87 -10.93 27.21
N ILE A 526 -15.58 -10.69 25.93
CA ILE A 526 -16.00 -11.56 24.83
C ILE A 526 -15.33 -12.93 24.95
N ARG A 527 -14.02 -12.97 25.23
CA ARG A 527 -13.30 -14.24 25.42
C ARG A 527 -13.87 -15.06 26.55
N GLN A 528 -14.23 -14.42 27.65
CA GLN A 528 -14.90 -15.07 28.79
C GLN A 528 -16.28 -15.59 28.40
N ALA A 529 -17.08 -14.81 27.65
CA ALA A 529 -18.39 -15.21 27.17
C ALA A 529 -18.34 -16.42 26.23
N LEU A 530 -17.32 -16.49 25.39
CA LEU A 530 -17.07 -17.63 24.48
C LEU A 530 -16.52 -18.87 25.21
N GLY A 531 -16.14 -18.75 26.49
CA GLY A 531 -15.54 -19.86 27.25
C GLY A 531 -14.17 -20.30 26.78
N THR A 532 -13.51 -19.51 25.93
CA THR A 532 -12.17 -19.78 25.38
C THR A 532 -11.11 -19.31 26.38
N LYS A 533 -10.11 -20.16 26.67
CA LYS A 533 -8.99 -19.80 27.54
C LYS A 533 -7.76 -19.44 26.67
N PRO A 534 -6.92 -18.50 27.14
CA PRO A 534 -5.62 -18.26 26.49
C PRO A 534 -4.81 -19.56 26.43
N SER A 535 -4.06 -19.74 25.36
CA SER A 535 -3.10 -20.85 25.29
C SER A 535 -2.16 -20.79 26.49
N ASN A 536 -2.05 -21.89 27.24
CA ASN A 536 -1.19 -21.96 28.43
C ASN A 536 0.27 -21.85 27.99
N ILE A 537 0.83 -20.66 28.04
CA ILE A 537 2.28 -20.45 27.89
C ILE A 537 2.94 -21.02 29.15
N ARG A 538 3.54 -22.22 29.05
CA ARG A 538 4.55 -22.62 30.01
C ARG A 538 5.70 -21.59 29.87
N LYS A 539 5.87 -20.73 30.87
CA LYS A 539 7.06 -19.89 31.01
C LYS A 539 8.26 -20.81 31.11
N THR A 540 8.84 -21.18 30.00
CA THR A 540 10.23 -21.63 29.97
C THR A 540 11.06 -20.37 30.20
N ASN A 541 11.56 -20.22 31.42
CA ASN A 541 12.58 -19.23 31.75
C ASN A 541 13.83 -19.53 30.90
N ILE A 542 13.89 -19.00 29.69
CA ILE A 542 15.13 -18.94 28.92
C ILE A 542 15.88 -17.74 29.46
N THR A 543 16.73 -18.00 30.47
CA THR A 543 17.78 -17.05 30.88
C THR A 543 18.80 -16.99 29.76
N VAL A 544 18.68 -16.03 28.86
CA VAL A 544 19.72 -15.75 27.85
C VAL A 544 20.84 -15.03 28.58
N THR A 545 21.86 -15.82 29.03
CA THR A 545 23.13 -15.28 29.50
C THR A 545 23.92 -14.81 28.28
N TRP A 546 23.93 -13.53 28.05
CA TRP A 546 24.87 -12.89 27.13
C TRP A 546 26.29 -13.03 27.72
N LYS A 547 27.11 -13.94 27.22
CA LYS A 547 28.56 -13.90 27.43
C LYS A 547 29.12 -12.74 26.60
N THR A 548 29.27 -11.59 27.23
CA THR A 548 30.09 -10.50 26.71
C THR A 548 31.56 -10.90 26.90
N SER A 549 32.25 -11.32 25.85
CA SER A 549 33.72 -11.29 25.80
C SER A 549 34.15 -9.83 25.60
N ILE A 550 34.47 -9.18 26.69
CA ILE A 550 35.08 -7.86 26.69
C ILE A 550 36.59 -8.07 26.43
N ASN A 551 37.05 -7.69 25.26
CA ASN A 551 38.43 -7.34 25.05
C ASN A 551 38.62 -5.87 25.48
N THR A 552 39.29 -5.71 26.61
CA THR A 552 39.74 -4.42 27.12
C THR A 552 40.87 -3.89 26.24
N ASN A 553 40.67 -2.75 25.60
CA ASN A 553 41.73 -1.74 25.47
C ASN A 553 41.07 -0.34 25.42
N ASN A 554 41.63 0.48 26.29
CA ASN A 554 41.31 1.85 26.65
C ASN A 554 40.94 2.75 25.46
N ASP A 555 39.87 3.59 25.58
CA ASP A 555 40.07 5.01 25.82
C ASP A 555 38.74 5.72 26.14
N THR A 556 38.90 6.66 27.03
CA THR A 556 37.96 7.54 27.71
C THR A 556 37.11 8.43 26.76
N ALA A 557 35.86 8.58 27.02
CA ALA A 557 35.08 9.78 27.29
C ALA A 557 33.58 9.74 26.83
N SER A 558 32.73 10.04 27.81
CA SER A 558 31.36 10.59 27.73
C SER A 558 30.25 9.73 27.15
N ASN A 559 29.68 8.99 28.07
CA ASN A 559 28.29 8.49 28.06
C ASN A 559 27.34 9.65 28.39
N THR A 560 26.28 9.84 27.58
CA THR A 560 24.90 10.02 28.06
C THR A 560 23.95 10.27 26.88
N ASN A 561 22.78 9.59 26.91
CA ASN A 561 21.56 9.90 26.18
C ASN A 561 21.42 9.48 24.70
N ARG A 562 21.22 8.18 24.50
CA ARG A 562 20.50 7.67 23.33
C ARG A 562 19.44 6.64 23.75
N LYS A 563 18.33 7.11 24.31
CA LYS A 563 17.05 6.38 24.40
C LYS A 563 15.97 7.43 24.63
N THR A 564 15.03 7.57 23.73
CA THR A 564 13.82 8.44 23.77
C THR A 564 13.81 9.62 22.79
N ILE A 565 14.22 9.45 21.54
CA ILE A 565 14.11 10.57 20.56
C ILE A 565 13.03 10.33 19.50
N GLY A 566 12.60 9.08 19.24
CA GLY A 566 11.63 8.79 18.18
C GLY A 566 10.19 9.23 18.49
N ALA A 567 9.66 8.89 19.65
CA ALA A 567 8.25 9.12 19.99
C ALA A 567 7.92 10.57 20.42
N MET A 568 8.88 11.31 20.98
CA MET A 568 8.62 12.70 21.43
C MET A 568 8.64 13.76 20.31
N LYS A 569 9.32 13.52 19.20
CA LYS A 569 9.38 14.52 18.11
C LYS A 569 8.11 14.55 17.26
N PHE A 570 7.39 13.45 17.12
CA PHE A 570 6.19 13.36 16.27
C PHE A 570 4.97 14.09 16.86
N ASN A 571 4.75 13.97 18.18
CA ASN A 571 3.66 14.70 18.86
C ASN A 571 3.83 16.23 18.89
N LYS A 572 5.03 16.74 18.61
CA LYS A 572 5.28 18.18 18.51
C LYS A 572 4.94 18.78 17.13
N PHE A 573 4.86 17.93 16.09
CA PHE A 573 4.55 18.38 14.74
C PHE A 573 3.05 18.59 14.47
N LEU A 574 2.17 17.94 15.23
CA LEU A 574 0.72 18.05 15.07
C LEU A 574 0.06 19.01 16.06
N LYS A 575 0.81 19.58 17.03
CA LYS A 575 0.31 20.54 18.04
C LYS A 575 0.62 22.01 17.76
N LYS A 576 1.12 22.34 16.58
CA LYS A 576 1.25 23.75 16.14
C LYS A 576 0.61 23.96 14.79
#